data_f3c2f27b36c0d2d9b223a8d7b91684ff
#
_entry.id   f3c2f27b36c0d2d9b223a8d7b91684ff
#
_cell.length_a   1.000
_cell.length_b   1.000
_cell.length_c   1.000
_cell.angle_alpha   90.00
_cell.angle_beta   90.00
_cell.angle_gamma   90.00
#
_symmetry.space_group_name_H-M   'P 1'
#
loop_
_entity.id
_entity.type
_entity.pdbx_description
1 polymer ?
#
loop_
_entity_poly.entity_id
_entity_poly.type
_entity_poly.pdbx_seq_one_letter_code
_entity_poly.pdbx_strand_id
1 'polypeptide(L)'
;MKKVKAQKKSPAVDYRESLIEELKGDEKAQYAYLKASLEENSDMPEVFLKAVETVAKARGFSNFAKKTGLNRENLYRIFSNERTPRLESLVKILDALGFKLTITPKAS
;
A
#
# COMPACT_ATOMS: atom_id res chain seq x y z
N MET A 1 -15.28 5.69 -24.48
CA MET A 1 -14.91 5.66 -24.03
C MET A 1 -13.75 5.54 -23.71
N LYS A 2 -13.21 5.70 -23.29
CA LYS A 2 -12.20 5.66 -22.85
C LYS A 2 -11.52 4.53 -22.76
N LYS A 3 -11.89 3.64 -22.80
CA LYS A 3 -11.33 2.51 -22.70
C LYS A 3 -10.29 2.30 -23.62
N VAL A 4 -10.24 2.90 -24.58
CA VAL A 4 -9.24 2.76 -25.56
C VAL A 4 -7.87 2.86 -25.03
N LYS A 5 -7.68 3.76 -24.11
CA LYS A 5 -6.43 3.90 -23.61
C LYS A 5 -6.01 2.76 -22.87
N ALA A 6 -6.83 2.08 -22.27
CA ALA A 6 -6.49 0.96 -21.47
C ALA A 6 -5.74 -0.08 -22.25
N GLN A 7 -5.94 -0.11 -23.52
CA GLN A 7 -5.28 -1.10 -24.33
C GLN A 7 -3.79 -1.02 -24.31
N LYS A 8 -3.27 0.12 -24.00
CA LYS A 8 -1.84 0.28 -24.01
C LYS A 8 -1.16 -0.13 -22.72
N LYS A 9 -1.95 -0.50 -21.73
CA LYS A 9 -1.42 -0.89 -20.45
C LYS A 9 -1.55 -2.37 -20.21
N SER A 10 -0.68 -2.93 -19.40
CA SER A 10 -0.81 -4.33 -19.06
C SER A 10 -2.04 -4.49 -18.16
N PRO A 11 -2.64 -5.67 -18.16
CA PRO A 11 -3.80 -5.92 -17.32
C PRO A 11 -3.51 -5.66 -15.83
N ALA A 12 -2.29 -5.95 -15.39
CA ALA A 12 -1.94 -5.74 -14.00
C ALA A 12 -1.94 -4.25 -13.64
N VAL A 13 -1.46 -3.41 -14.56
CA VAL A 13 -1.44 -1.98 -14.33
C VAL A 13 -2.87 -1.43 -14.30
N ASP A 14 -3.71 -1.89 -15.23
CA ASP A 14 -5.09 -1.44 -15.25
C ASP A 14 -5.82 -1.83 -13.98
N TYR A 15 -5.58 -3.05 -13.51
CA TYR A 15 -6.22 -3.51 -12.30
C TYR A 15 -5.80 -2.65 -11.11
N ARG A 16 -4.50 -2.35 -11.03
CA ARG A 16 -4.00 -1.56 -9.91
C ARG A 16 -4.57 -0.14 -9.90
N GLU A 17 -4.66 0.48 -11.07
CA GLU A 17 -5.24 1.82 -11.16
C GLU A 17 -6.71 1.81 -10.78
N SER A 18 -7.42 0.78 -11.19
CA SER A 18 -8.81 0.64 -10.85
C SER A 18 -9.00 0.46 -9.36
N LEU A 19 -8.12 -0.32 -8.75
CA LEU A 19 -8.17 -0.56 -7.32
C LEU A 19 -7.91 0.73 -6.54
N ILE A 20 -6.95 1.53 -6.98
CA ILE A 20 -6.68 2.80 -6.34
C ILE A 20 -7.94 3.67 -6.34
N GLU A 21 -8.63 3.72 -7.48
CA GLU A 21 -9.85 4.51 -7.56
C GLU A 21 -10.93 3.99 -6.63
N GLU A 22 -11.06 2.68 -6.53
CA GLU A 22 -12.06 2.10 -5.65
C GLU A 22 -11.79 2.37 -4.19
N LEU A 23 -10.52 2.49 -3.83
CA LEU A 23 -10.16 2.69 -2.44
C LEU A 23 -10.20 4.14 -1.99
N LYS A 24 -10.28 5.08 -2.93
CA LYS A 24 -10.27 6.49 -2.57
C LYS A 24 -11.44 6.84 -1.67
N GLY A 25 -11.13 7.54 -0.59
CA GLY A 25 -12.16 8.04 0.32
C GLY A 25 -12.86 6.98 1.15
N ASP A 26 -12.40 5.74 1.11
CA ASP A 26 -13.07 4.67 1.81
C ASP A 26 -12.10 4.00 2.78
N GLU A 27 -12.04 4.53 4.00
CA GLU A 27 -11.11 4.02 4.99
C GLU A 27 -11.37 2.58 5.38
N LYS A 28 -12.62 2.18 5.43
CA LYS A 28 -12.93 0.80 5.79
C LYS A 28 -12.42 -0.15 4.72
N ALA A 29 -12.59 0.20 3.45
CA ALA A 29 -12.11 -0.63 2.36
C ALA A 29 -10.60 -0.68 2.37
N GLN A 30 -9.94 0.44 2.67
CA GLN A 30 -8.49 0.49 2.75
C GLN A 30 -7.98 -0.44 3.85
N TYR A 31 -8.61 -0.38 5.00
CA TYR A 31 -8.23 -1.25 6.12
C TYR A 31 -8.41 -2.72 5.76
N ALA A 32 -9.58 -3.06 5.20
CA ALA A 32 -9.87 -4.44 4.84
C ALA A 32 -8.87 -4.96 3.80
N TYR A 33 -8.51 -4.11 2.84
CA TYR A 33 -7.57 -4.49 1.81
C TYR A 33 -6.19 -4.77 2.38
N LEU A 34 -5.70 -3.90 3.26
CA LEU A 34 -4.39 -4.10 3.87
C LEU A 34 -4.37 -5.33 4.77
N LYS A 35 -5.42 -5.49 5.56
CA LYS A 35 -5.49 -6.62 6.46
C LYS A 35 -5.51 -7.93 5.69
N ALA A 36 -6.34 -8.02 4.66
CA ALA A 36 -6.42 -9.22 3.85
C ALA A 36 -5.09 -9.50 3.16
N SER A 37 -4.45 -8.47 2.66
CA SER A 37 -3.18 -8.63 1.97
C SER A 37 -2.12 -9.23 2.90
N LEU A 38 -2.09 -8.77 4.14
CA LEU A 38 -1.11 -9.28 5.09
C LEU A 38 -1.45 -10.71 5.54
N GLU A 39 -2.71 -10.96 5.81
CA GLU A 39 -3.12 -12.28 6.29
C GLU A 39 -3.01 -13.35 5.22
N GLU A 40 -3.34 -13.03 3.99
CA GLU A 40 -3.32 -14.01 2.93
C GLU A 40 -1.94 -14.26 2.36
N ASN A 41 -1.02 -13.34 2.60
CA ASN A 41 0.33 -13.43 2.05
C ASN A 41 1.38 -13.26 3.13
N SER A 42 1.18 -13.91 4.26
CA SER A 42 2.08 -13.72 5.40
C SER A 42 3.51 -14.16 5.11
N ASP A 43 3.69 -15.04 4.13
CA ASP A 43 5.02 -15.49 3.74
C ASP A 43 5.61 -14.65 2.62
N MET A 44 4.90 -13.63 2.17
CA MET A 44 5.37 -12.77 1.08
C MET A 44 5.16 -11.31 1.44
N PRO A 45 6.01 -10.79 2.33
CA PRO A 45 5.83 -9.41 2.79
C PRO A 45 5.87 -8.35 1.69
N GLU A 46 6.49 -8.67 0.57
CA GLU A 46 6.53 -7.73 -0.54
C GLU A 46 5.14 -7.48 -1.12
N VAL A 47 4.23 -8.45 -0.98
CA VAL A 47 2.86 -8.27 -1.45
C VAL A 47 2.15 -7.25 -0.56
N PHE A 48 2.39 -7.32 0.75
CA PHE A 48 1.82 -6.35 1.67
C PHE A 48 2.35 -4.94 1.39
N LEU A 49 3.64 -4.83 1.10
CA LEU A 49 4.22 -3.51 0.80
C LEU A 49 3.61 -2.91 -0.46
N LYS A 50 3.29 -3.74 -1.44
CA LYS A 50 2.60 -3.23 -2.63
C LYS A 50 1.19 -2.78 -2.29
N ALA A 51 0.52 -3.47 -1.39
CA ALA A 51 -0.80 -3.07 -0.96
C ALA A 51 -0.74 -1.73 -0.22
N VAL A 52 0.30 -1.54 0.59
CA VAL A 52 0.49 -0.28 1.30
C VAL A 52 0.70 0.86 0.31
N GLU A 53 1.49 0.62 -0.73
CA GLU A 53 1.71 1.62 -1.77
C GLU A 53 0.39 1.98 -2.45
N THR A 54 -0.44 0.99 -2.74
CA THR A 54 -1.73 1.21 -3.38
C THR A 54 -2.62 2.11 -2.52
N VAL A 55 -2.68 1.84 -1.22
CA VAL A 55 -3.48 2.66 -0.31
C VAL A 55 -2.90 4.06 -0.19
N ALA A 56 -1.56 4.17 -0.16
CA ALA A 56 -0.92 5.49 -0.09
C ALA A 56 -1.29 6.33 -1.31
N LYS A 57 -1.33 5.71 -2.48
CA LYS A 57 -1.73 6.42 -3.69
C LYS A 57 -3.20 6.80 -3.66
N ALA A 58 -4.05 5.94 -3.11
CA ALA A 58 -5.46 6.24 -2.98
C ALA A 58 -5.70 7.43 -2.04
N ARG A 59 -4.84 7.61 -1.05
CA ARG A 59 -4.99 8.70 -0.10
C ARG A 59 -4.21 9.95 -0.50
N GLY A 60 -3.45 9.91 -1.60
CA GLY A 60 -2.65 11.03 -2.06
C GLY A 60 -1.20 10.83 -1.65
N PHE A 61 -0.38 10.39 -2.59
CA PHE A 61 0.98 9.98 -2.27
C PHE A 61 1.86 11.11 -1.72
N SER A 62 1.72 12.32 -2.26
CA SER A 62 2.55 13.43 -1.78
C SER A 62 2.31 13.74 -0.32
N ASN A 63 1.04 13.79 0.06
CA ASN A 63 0.68 14.09 1.44
C ASN A 63 1.11 12.94 2.36
N PHE A 64 0.91 11.72 1.89
CA PHE A 64 1.35 10.54 2.63
C PHE A 64 2.85 10.60 2.89
N ALA A 65 3.64 10.87 1.85
CA ALA A 65 5.09 10.90 1.98
C ALA A 65 5.53 11.94 3.01
N LYS A 66 4.90 13.10 3.00
CA LYS A 66 5.23 14.13 3.96
C LYS A 66 4.93 13.68 5.38
N LYS A 67 3.80 13.02 5.57
CA LYS A 67 3.43 12.57 6.90
C LYS A 67 4.36 11.51 7.46
N THR A 68 4.96 10.70 6.59
CA THR A 68 5.88 9.67 7.07
C THR A 68 7.15 10.29 7.64
N GLY A 69 7.54 11.45 7.14
CA GLY A 69 8.82 12.04 7.51
C GLY A 69 10.00 11.32 6.89
N LEU A 70 9.75 10.37 6.00
CA LEU A 70 10.82 9.62 5.36
C LEU A 70 11.17 10.24 4.03
N ASN A 71 12.41 10.00 3.63
CA ASN A 71 12.88 10.45 2.33
C ASN A 71 12.08 9.76 1.24
N ARG A 72 11.66 10.54 0.24
CA ARG A 72 10.82 10.03 -0.83
C ARG A 72 11.48 8.91 -1.61
N GLU A 73 12.77 9.07 -1.86
CA GLU A 73 13.51 8.05 -2.58
C GLU A 73 13.56 6.75 -1.80
N ASN A 74 13.70 6.85 -0.48
CA ASN A 74 13.68 5.67 0.37
C ASN A 74 12.34 4.97 0.31
N LEU A 75 11.24 5.74 0.29
CA LEU A 75 9.92 5.16 0.16
C LEU A 75 9.78 4.40 -1.16
N TYR A 76 10.27 4.97 -2.25
CA TYR A 76 10.21 4.29 -3.54
C TYR A 76 10.99 2.99 -3.52
N ARG A 77 12.15 2.98 -2.86
CA ARG A 77 12.94 1.77 -2.79
C ARG A 77 12.27 0.68 -1.97
N ILE A 78 11.59 1.08 -0.90
CA ILE A 78 10.85 0.14 -0.08
C ILE A 78 9.72 -0.48 -0.91
N PHE A 79 8.95 0.37 -1.60
CA PHE A 79 7.80 -0.10 -2.35
C PHE A 79 8.18 -0.89 -3.60
N SER A 80 9.40 -0.70 -4.12
CA SER A 80 9.85 -1.46 -5.28
C SER A 80 10.64 -2.71 -4.88
N ASN A 81 10.68 -3.00 -3.58
CA ASN A 81 11.38 -4.16 -3.05
C ASN A 81 12.90 -4.10 -3.19
N GLU A 82 13.44 -2.91 -3.40
CA GLU A 82 14.90 -2.76 -3.42
C GLU A 82 15.44 -2.69 -2.01
N ARG A 83 14.60 -2.38 -1.05
CA ARG A 83 15.03 -2.23 0.32
C ARG A 83 13.95 -2.76 1.26
N THR A 84 14.38 -3.58 2.21
CA THR A 84 13.47 -4.05 3.25
C THR A 84 13.33 -2.93 4.28
N PRO A 85 12.13 -2.53 4.63
CA PRO A 85 11.97 -1.44 5.59
C PRO A 85 12.34 -1.89 7.00
N ARG A 86 12.88 -0.98 7.76
CA ARG A 86 13.11 -1.23 9.17
C ARG A 86 11.75 -1.16 9.84
N LEU A 87 11.65 -1.76 11.01
CA LEU A 87 10.42 -1.73 11.77
C LEU A 87 9.97 -0.29 12.03
N GLU A 88 10.90 0.58 12.41
CA GLU A 88 10.53 1.96 12.69
C GLU A 88 10.00 2.67 11.42
N SER A 89 10.54 2.35 10.26
CA SER A 89 10.03 2.93 9.01
C SER A 89 8.63 2.42 8.73
N LEU A 90 8.41 1.14 8.96
CA LEU A 90 7.08 0.56 8.74
C LEU A 90 6.05 1.19 9.66
N VAL A 91 6.42 1.42 10.92
CA VAL A 91 5.52 2.07 11.86
C VAL A 91 5.15 3.48 11.37
N LYS A 92 6.14 4.23 10.87
CA LYS A 92 5.88 5.57 10.36
C LYS A 92 4.99 5.54 9.13
N ILE A 93 5.20 4.57 8.26
CA ILE A 93 4.40 4.43 7.05
C ILE A 93 2.94 4.15 7.41
N LEU A 94 2.72 3.19 8.31
CA LEU A 94 1.36 2.85 8.71
C LEU A 94 0.69 4.00 9.46
N ASP A 95 1.45 4.67 10.31
CA ASP A 95 0.92 5.80 11.06
C ASP A 95 0.45 6.90 10.10
N ALA A 96 1.21 7.14 9.04
CA ALA A 96 0.83 8.16 8.06
C ALA A 96 -0.47 7.82 7.33
N LEU A 97 -0.84 6.55 7.33
CA LEU A 97 -2.08 6.10 6.72
C LEU A 97 -3.21 5.99 7.73
N GLY A 98 -2.93 6.34 8.99
CA GLY A 98 -3.96 6.26 10.01
C GLY A 98 -4.10 4.90 10.67
N PHE A 99 -3.08 4.05 10.50
CA PHE A 99 -3.12 2.71 11.08
C PHE A 99 -1.99 2.52 12.06
N LYS A 100 -2.10 1.53 12.90
CA LYS A 100 -1.02 1.20 13.82
C LYS A 100 -0.66 -0.27 13.69
N LEU A 101 0.60 -0.55 13.96
CA LEU A 101 1.08 -1.92 13.94
C LEU A 101 0.73 -2.56 15.27
N THR A 102 0.23 -3.79 15.21
CA THR A 102 -0.12 -4.49 16.44
C THR A 102 0.12 -5.98 16.25
N ILE A 103 -0.09 -6.73 17.30
CA ILE A 103 0.05 -8.18 17.23
C ILE A 103 -1.18 -8.83 17.82
N THR A 104 -1.46 -10.04 17.34
CA THR A 104 -2.55 -10.83 17.88
C THR A 104 -2.06 -12.26 18.06
N PRO A 105 -2.67 -13.02 18.96
CA PRO A 105 -2.28 -14.42 19.12
C PRO A 105 -2.55 -15.20 17.86
N LYS A 106 -1.70 -16.16 17.60
CA LYS A 106 -1.95 -17.05 16.48
C LYS A 106 -3.10 -17.95 16.80
N ALA A 107 -3.91 -18.22 15.79
CA ALA A 107 -4.94 -19.21 15.94
C ALA A 107 -4.25 -20.57 15.96
N SER A 108 -4.65 -21.47 16.78
CA SER A 108 -3.97 -22.77 16.89
C SER A 108 -4.57 -23.83 15.98
#